data_6279987906bb7142d1268fd15c1bf26b
#
_entry.id   6279987906bb7142d1268fd15c1bf26b
#
_cell.length_a   1.000
_cell.length_b   1.000
_cell.length_c   1.000
_cell.angle_alpha   90.00
_cell.angle_beta   90.00
_cell.angle_gamma   90.00
#
_symmetry.space_group_name_H-M   'P 1'
#
loop_
_entity.id
_entity.type
_entity.pdbx_description
1 polymer ?
#
loop_
_entity_poly.entity_id
_entity_poly.type
_entity_poly.pdbx_seq_one_letter_code
_entity_poly.pdbx_strand_id
1 'polypeptide(L)'
;DVEMVVWDSITKNSTTNEDENHFLSKVLDGKIYFEVPVEQHHFKLMAWFEPLNERDIFTSRLFIVGLSILAVMIVIALCYAFVANNNKLELKIKLEEEKKRKDILSQQNHKLTKEIERRKASEKELAFQAKYDTLTELPNRSYGSERLALELIRASRTGSKVLVMFIDLDHFKQINDSMGHFVGDEILKLSAQRLQNVARKTDLLARIGGDEFLLVIPDLPDNDTAKRVASSVLSAFSEPFVWNNHEFFLTGSVGMSVFPDDGDNAEQLLACADMAMYRVKQDGRDAFCFYNHNMNQDLQRYLDLESRLRNAISNQLLEMYYQPIIELKSGKIVGAEALMRWNDEKFGFVNPEEFISIAEKNGLIHQLGEFAIQQACYQAAQWQSISPLFVSVNFSSVQFRYCDRLLAFIRQSLEESGLPAEQFDVEVTESLLFNHDDELVDMLDNLRALGTKLTIDDFGTGYSALSYLQKFPFDRLKIDRSFMQNVFENDSDRELVNVIIAMAKALRLKIVAEGIEEQRHVDYLNELNCEFGQGFHYSRPVPAKEFEQLLNQPTWS
;
A
#
# COMPACT_ATOMS: atom_id res chain seq x y z
N ASP A 1 -42.00 -34.15 -78.85
CA ASP A 1 -42.49 -34.23 -77.48
C ASP A 1 -41.35 -34.73 -76.60
N VAL A 2 -40.97 -33.89 -75.68
CA VAL A 2 -39.94 -34.23 -74.68
C VAL A 2 -40.70 -34.51 -73.38
N GLU A 3 -40.80 -35.75 -72.98
CA GLU A 3 -41.31 -36.10 -71.64
C GLU A 3 -40.12 -36.15 -70.68
N MET A 4 -40.22 -35.38 -69.67
CA MET A 4 -39.21 -35.29 -68.58
C MET A 4 -39.74 -36.10 -67.40
N VAL A 5 -39.09 -37.19 -67.11
CA VAL A 5 -39.44 -38.02 -65.93
C VAL A 5 -38.35 -37.89 -64.91
N VAL A 6 -38.68 -37.32 -63.76
CA VAL A 6 -37.78 -37.20 -62.60
C VAL A 6 -37.95 -38.47 -61.75
N TRP A 7 -36.88 -39.23 -61.62
CA TRP A 7 -36.84 -40.40 -60.71
C TRP A 7 -36.03 -40.04 -59.45
N ASP A 8 -36.69 -40.18 -58.34
CA ASP A 8 -36.07 -40.02 -57.06
C ASP A 8 -35.59 -41.37 -56.56
N SER A 9 -34.30 -41.65 -56.47
CA SER A 9 -33.76 -42.90 -55.97
C SER A 9 -33.20 -42.68 -54.54
N ILE A 10 -34.11 -42.92 -53.60
CA ILE A 10 -33.68 -43.19 -52.20
C ILE A 10 -33.31 -44.66 -52.13
N THR A 11 -32.03 -45.00 -52.07
CA THR A 11 -31.54 -46.12 -51.19
C THR A 11 -29.99 -46.15 -51.15
N LYS A 12 -29.52 -45.88 -50.01
CA LYS A 12 -28.45 -46.54 -49.21
C LYS A 12 -27.21 -47.15 -49.89
N ASN A 13 -26.11 -46.62 -49.42
CA ASN A 13 -24.88 -47.28 -48.98
C ASN A 13 -23.78 -47.65 -49.95
N SER A 14 -22.73 -47.07 -49.58
CA SER A 14 -21.36 -47.58 -49.47
C SER A 14 -20.42 -47.44 -50.64
N THR A 15 -19.46 -46.62 -50.32
CA THR A 15 -18.00 -46.74 -50.56
C THR A 15 -17.47 -46.78 -51.98
N THR A 16 -16.54 -45.85 -52.10
CA THR A 16 -15.31 -45.87 -52.86
C THR A 16 -15.33 -45.32 -54.29
N ASN A 17 -14.58 -44.23 -54.37
CA ASN A 17 -13.56 -43.83 -55.33
C ASN A 17 -13.87 -43.76 -56.84
N GLU A 18 -13.53 -42.60 -57.28
CA GLU A 18 -12.81 -42.28 -58.53
C GLU A 18 -13.60 -42.12 -59.83
N ASP A 19 -13.49 -40.87 -60.27
CA ASP A 19 -13.31 -40.41 -61.63
C ASP A 19 -14.01 -41.15 -62.81
N GLU A 20 -14.92 -40.51 -63.43
CA GLU A 20 -14.95 -40.21 -64.85
C GLU A 20 -16.36 -39.79 -65.30
N ASN A 21 -16.43 -38.59 -65.89
CA ASN A 21 -17.61 -38.10 -66.61
C ASN A 21 -17.87 -38.99 -67.86
N HIS A 22 -18.73 -39.99 -67.75
CA HIS A 22 -19.21 -40.75 -68.90
C HIS A 22 -20.66 -40.41 -69.22
N PHE A 23 -20.86 -39.69 -70.33
CA PHE A 23 -22.16 -39.62 -71.01
C PHE A 23 -22.50 -40.99 -71.57
N LEU A 24 -23.44 -41.72 -70.93
CA LEU A 24 -23.98 -42.97 -71.42
C LEU A 24 -25.19 -42.65 -72.29
N SER A 25 -25.07 -42.81 -73.63
CA SER A 25 -26.23 -42.87 -74.52
C SER A 25 -26.61 -44.35 -74.78
N LYS A 26 -27.87 -44.72 -74.52
CA LYS A 26 -28.41 -46.02 -74.85
C LYS A 26 -29.52 -45.84 -75.88
N VAL A 27 -29.50 -46.70 -76.97
CA VAL A 27 -30.58 -46.79 -77.92
C VAL A 27 -31.41 -48.00 -77.50
N LEU A 28 -32.67 -47.82 -77.09
CA LEU A 28 -33.65 -48.86 -76.78
C LEU A 28 -34.97 -48.53 -77.47
N ASP A 29 -35.53 -49.50 -78.15
CA ASP A 29 -36.80 -49.39 -78.88
C ASP A 29 -36.92 -48.23 -79.87
N GLY A 30 -35.81 -47.94 -80.62
CA GLY A 30 -35.79 -46.85 -81.60
C GLY A 30 -35.72 -45.43 -81.07
N LYS A 31 -35.53 -45.32 -79.79
CA LYS A 31 -35.37 -44.01 -79.12
C LYS A 31 -33.93 -43.84 -78.59
N ILE A 32 -33.38 -42.61 -78.75
CA ILE A 32 -32.06 -42.30 -78.24
C ILE A 32 -32.22 -41.60 -76.90
N TYR A 33 -31.63 -42.22 -75.86
CA TYR A 33 -31.69 -41.72 -74.47
C TYR A 33 -30.37 -41.08 -74.11
N PHE A 34 -30.44 -39.91 -73.49
CA PHE A 34 -29.28 -39.17 -72.90
C PHE A 34 -29.45 -39.08 -71.42
N GLU A 35 -28.42 -39.43 -70.64
CA GLU A 35 -28.33 -39.25 -69.19
C GLU A 35 -27.38 -38.08 -68.90
N VAL A 36 -27.89 -37.06 -68.22
CA VAL A 36 -27.06 -35.91 -67.78
C VAL A 36 -27.09 -35.89 -66.26
N PRO A 37 -25.94 -36.05 -65.59
CA PRO A 37 -25.87 -35.85 -64.14
C PRO A 37 -26.03 -34.36 -63.82
N VAL A 38 -26.85 -34.00 -62.85
CA VAL A 38 -27.00 -32.63 -62.37
C VAL A 38 -26.14 -32.48 -61.11
N GLU A 39 -25.06 -31.74 -61.22
CA GLU A 39 -24.20 -31.46 -60.06
C GLU A 39 -25.00 -30.77 -58.95
N GLN A 40 -24.90 -31.30 -57.73
CA GLN A 40 -25.52 -30.88 -56.46
C GLN A 40 -26.88 -31.51 -56.08
N HIS A 41 -27.49 -32.37 -56.88
CA HIS A 41 -28.71 -33.08 -56.50
C HIS A 41 -28.67 -34.56 -56.89
N HIS A 42 -29.29 -35.43 -56.08
CA HIS A 42 -29.27 -36.89 -56.25
C HIS A 42 -30.24 -37.40 -57.36
N PHE A 43 -30.47 -36.65 -58.43
CA PHE A 43 -31.30 -37.09 -59.55
C PHE A 43 -30.58 -36.85 -60.88
N LYS A 44 -30.95 -37.67 -61.86
CA LYS A 44 -30.41 -37.64 -63.21
C LYS A 44 -31.51 -37.22 -64.16
N LEU A 45 -31.20 -36.34 -65.12
CA LEU A 45 -32.12 -35.96 -66.20
C LEU A 45 -31.98 -36.92 -67.37
N MET A 46 -33.10 -37.57 -67.76
CA MET A 46 -33.14 -38.36 -68.95
C MET A 46 -34.02 -37.71 -70.02
N ALA A 47 -33.52 -37.61 -71.23
CA ALA A 47 -34.24 -37.10 -72.38
C ALA A 47 -34.17 -38.12 -73.53
N TRP A 48 -35.21 -38.22 -74.25
CA TRP A 48 -35.26 -39.09 -75.42
C TRP A 48 -35.96 -38.43 -76.60
N PHE A 49 -35.66 -38.87 -77.88
CA PHE A 49 -36.36 -38.42 -79.08
C PHE A 49 -36.51 -39.57 -80.11
N GLU A 50 -37.56 -39.51 -80.88
CA GLU A 50 -37.82 -40.44 -81.97
C GLU A 50 -37.45 -39.79 -83.33
N PRO A 51 -36.65 -40.46 -84.21
CA PRO A 51 -36.37 -39.92 -85.53
C PRO A 51 -37.58 -40.09 -86.46
N LEU A 52 -38.02 -39.02 -87.04
CA LEU A 52 -39.13 -39.00 -88.04
C LEU A 52 -38.72 -39.64 -89.35
N ASN A 53 -39.61 -40.54 -89.87
CA ASN A 53 -39.37 -41.23 -91.16
C ASN A 53 -39.82 -40.42 -92.33
N GLU A 54 -38.96 -40.35 -93.36
CA GLU A 54 -39.17 -39.56 -94.64
C GLU A 54 -40.06 -40.34 -95.58
N ARG A 55 -41.23 -39.81 -96.01
CA ARG A 55 -41.79 -39.82 -97.39
C ARG A 55 -43.05 -38.99 -97.43
N ASP A 56 -43.13 -38.23 -98.57
CA ASP A 56 -44.28 -37.53 -99.08
C ASP A 56 -44.55 -36.07 -98.59
N ILE A 57 -43.75 -35.19 -99.06
CA ILE A 57 -44.18 -33.78 -99.31
C ILE A 57 -43.21 -33.13 -100.26
N PHE A 58 -43.71 -32.60 -101.37
CA PHE A 58 -43.21 -31.52 -102.16
C PHE A 58 -43.08 -31.73 -103.67
N THR A 59 -44.14 -31.37 -104.45
CA THR A 59 -44.13 -31.29 -105.92
C THR A 59 -44.59 -29.93 -106.45
N SER A 60 -44.62 -28.81 -105.74
CA SER A 60 -44.89 -27.52 -106.40
C SER A 60 -43.77 -26.47 -106.00
N ARG A 61 -43.19 -25.87 -107.08
CA ARG A 61 -42.10 -24.81 -106.95
C ARG A 61 -42.51 -23.60 -106.08
N LEU A 62 -43.79 -23.20 -106.10
CA LEU A 62 -44.30 -22.08 -105.26
C LEU A 62 -44.33 -22.44 -103.80
N PHE A 63 -44.62 -23.71 -103.42
CA PHE A 63 -44.62 -24.21 -102.05
C PHE A 63 -43.17 -24.25 -101.54
N ILE A 64 -42.21 -24.67 -102.34
CA ILE A 64 -40.79 -24.67 -101.94
C ILE A 64 -40.27 -23.24 -101.74
N VAL A 65 -40.66 -22.27 -102.61
CA VAL A 65 -40.25 -20.86 -102.43
C VAL A 65 -40.92 -20.26 -101.15
N GLY A 66 -42.21 -20.54 -100.94
CA GLY A 66 -42.91 -20.10 -99.72
C GLY A 66 -42.29 -20.66 -98.46
N LEU A 67 -41.97 -21.99 -98.53
CA LEU A 67 -41.32 -22.67 -97.42
C LEU A 67 -39.91 -22.14 -97.18
N SER A 68 -39.18 -21.82 -98.23
CA SER A 68 -37.83 -21.23 -98.16
C SER A 68 -37.88 -19.83 -97.53
N ILE A 69 -38.86 -18.99 -97.93
CA ILE A 69 -39.07 -17.67 -97.33
C ILE A 69 -39.44 -17.80 -95.86
N LEU A 70 -40.37 -18.75 -95.56
CA LEU A 70 -40.75 -19.04 -94.19
C LEU A 70 -39.57 -19.54 -93.30
N ALA A 71 -38.76 -20.44 -93.91
CA ALA A 71 -37.56 -20.95 -93.28
C ALA A 71 -36.54 -19.82 -93.01
N VAL A 72 -36.34 -18.90 -93.94
CA VAL A 72 -35.48 -17.75 -93.74
C VAL A 72 -36.02 -16.81 -92.71
N MET A 73 -37.35 -16.54 -92.69
CA MET A 73 -37.99 -15.74 -91.64
C MET A 73 -37.85 -16.42 -90.28
N ILE A 74 -38.02 -17.70 -90.21
CA ILE A 74 -37.83 -18.47 -88.94
C ILE A 74 -36.38 -18.41 -88.46
N VAL A 75 -35.42 -18.57 -89.40
CA VAL A 75 -33.98 -18.40 -89.10
C VAL A 75 -33.67 -17.01 -88.55
N ILE A 76 -34.19 -15.95 -89.29
CA ILE A 76 -34.00 -14.59 -88.82
C ILE A 76 -34.63 -14.37 -87.44
N ALA A 77 -35.88 -14.88 -87.21
CA ALA A 77 -36.55 -14.79 -85.91
C ALA A 77 -35.77 -15.54 -84.82
N LEU A 78 -35.26 -16.75 -85.15
CA LEU A 78 -34.43 -17.50 -84.23
C LEU A 78 -33.10 -16.82 -83.89
N CYS A 79 -32.45 -16.27 -84.91
CA CYS A 79 -31.24 -15.46 -84.75
C CYS A 79 -31.51 -14.22 -83.87
N TYR A 80 -32.63 -13.51 -84.11
CA TYR A 80 -33.00 -12.38 -83.32
C TYR A 80 -33.33 -12.79 -81.85
N ALA A 81 -34.09 -13.86 -81.68
CA ALA A 81 -34.41 -14.42 -80.36
C ALA A 81 -33.13 -14.88 -79.65
N PHE A 82 -32.21 -15.49 -80.36
CA PHE A 82 -30.91 -15.91 -79.83
C PHE A 82 -30.09 -14.73 -79.38
N VAL A 83 -29.95 -13.70 -80.23
CA VAL A 83 -29.20 -12.46 -79.85
C VAL A 83 -29.89 -11.74 -78.67
N ALA A 84 -31.23 -11.63 -78.77
CA ALA A 84 -31.99 -11.01 -77.63
C ALA A 84 -31.85 -11.78 -76.30
N ASN A 85 -31.83 -13.11 -76.41
CA ASN A 85 -31.66 -13.97 -75.22
C ASN A 85 -30.22 -13.87 -74.68
N ASN A 86 -29.21 -13.85 -75.57
CA ASN A 86 -27.82 -13.66 -75.14
C ASN A 86 -27.59 -12.28 -74.53
N ASN A 87 -28.18 -11.21 -75.09
CA ASN A 87 -28.11 -9.89 -74.51
C ASN A 87 -28.80 -9.80 -73.17
N LYS A 88 -29.95 -10.49 -72.97
CA LYS A 88 -30.61 -10.64 -71.70
C LYS A 88 -29.77 -11.40 -70.69
N LEU A 89 -29.10 -12.47 -71.13
CA LEU A 89 -28.22 -13.26 -70.29
C LEU A 89 -26.99 -12.44 -69.83
N GLU A 90 -26.34 -11.74 -70.78
CA GLU A 90 -25.22 -10.82 -70.45
C GLU A 90 -25.63 -9.73 -69.45
N LEU A 91 -26.82 -9.14 -69.67
CA LEU A 91 -27.32 -8.10 -68.79
C LEU A 91 -27.63 -8.66 -67.38
N LYS A 92 -28.17 -9.89 -67.31
CA LYS A 92 -28.38 -10.58 -66.01
C LYS A 92 -27.06 -10.84 -65.30
N ILE A 93 -26.06 -11.34 -66.02
CA ILE A 93 -24.73 -11.64 -65.45
C ILE A 93 -24.11 -10.34 -64.92
N LYS A 94 -24.13 -9.23 -65.73
CA LYS A 94 -23.61 -7.92 -65.30
C LYS A 94 -24.37 -7.41 -64.06
N LEU A 95 -25.68 -7.56 -64.01
CA LEU A 95 -26.50 -7.14 -62.86
C LEU A 95 -26.20 -7.93 -61.62
N GLU A 96 -25.97 -9.26 -61.75
CA GLU A 96 -25.58 -10.10 -60.63
C GLU A 96 -24.15 -9.77 -60.14
N GLU A 97 -23.23 -9.51 -61.08
CA GLU A 97 -21.87 -9.06 -60.72
C GLU A 97 -21.88 -7.71 -60.00
N GLU A 98 -22.68 -6.75 -60.47
CA GLU A 98 -22.84 -5.46 -59.78
C GLU A 98 -23.46 -5.62 -58.38
N LYS A 99 -24.48 -6.48 -58.23
CA LYS A 99 -25.04 -6.78 -56.92
C LYS A 99 -24.00 -7.39 -55.98
N LYS A 100 -23.30 -8.43 -56.48
CA LYS A 100 -22.22 -9.08 -55.67
C LYS A 100 -21.14 -8.06 -55.28
N ARG A 101 -20.74 -7.20 -56.23
CA ARG A 101 -19.74 -6.15 -55.98
C ARG A 101 -20.24 -5.12 -54.95
N LYS A 102 -21.51 -4.74 -55.04
CA LYS A 102 -22.14 -3.84 -54.07
C LYS A 102 -22.27 -4.45 -52.67
N ASP A 103 -22.61 -5.73 -52.60
CA ASP A 103 -22.70 -6.46 -51.32
C ASP A 103 -21.33 -6.62 -50.68
N ILE A 104 -20.30 -6.97 -51.47
CA ILE A 104 -18.91 -7.07 -50.96
C ILE A 104 -18.44 -5.69 -50.49
N LEU A 105 -18.69 -4.62 -51.26
CA LEU A 105 -18.31 -3.26 -50.89
C LEU A 105 -19.03 -2.81 -49.60
N SER A 106 -20.33 -3.15 -49.49
CA SER A 106 -21.13 -2.86 -48.28
C SER A 106 -20.56 -3.59 -47.07
N GLN A 107 -20.21 -4.88 -47.22
CA GLN A 107 -19.58 -5.65 -46.15
C GLN A 107 -18.21 -5.11 -45.73
N GLN A 108 -17.40 -4.72 -46.73
CA GLN A 108 -16.09 -4.11 -46.48
C GLN A 108 -16.24 -2.78 -45.77
N ASN A 109 -17.15 -1.90 -46.25
CA ASN A 109 -17.44 -0.63 -45.58
C ASN A 109 -17.91 -0.82 -44.14
N HIS A 110 -18.79 -1.81 -43.90
CA HIS A 110 -19.25 -2.09 -42.54
C HIS A 110 -18.12 -2.58 -41.63
N LYS A 111 -17.24 -3.45 -42.15
CA LYS A 111 -16.03 -3.89 -41.41
C LYS A 111 -15.09 -2.71 -41.14
N LEU A 112 -14.86 -1.88 -42.14
CA LEU A 112 -13.97 -0.70 -42.01
C LEU A 112 -14.52 0.31 -40.99
N THR A 113 -15.83 0.55 -41.01
CA THR A 113 -16.49 1.45 -40.03
C THR A 113 -16.31 0.92 -38.60
N LYS A 114 -16.54 -0.39 -38.38
CA LYS A 114 -16.30 -1.02 -37.07
C LYS A 114 -14.82 -0.93 -36.65
N GLU A 115 -13.90 -1.13 -37.58
CA GLU A 115 -12.46 -1.02 -37.28
C GLU A 115 -12.07 0.41 -36.90
N ILE A 116 -12.60 1.42 -37.62
CA ILE A 116 -12.38 2.83 -37.30
C ILE A 116 -12.96 3.21 -35.94
N GLU A 117 -14.17 2.74 -35.63
CA GLU A 117 -14.79 2.96 -34.31
C GLU A 117 -13.96 2.32 -33.19
N ARG A 118 -13.49 1.08 -33.41
CA ARG A 118 -12.63 0.38 -32.46
C ARG A 118 -11.29 1.10 -32.24
N ARG A 119 -10.65 1.57 -33.34
CA ARG A 119 -9.41 2.35 -33.22
C ARG A 119 -9.62 3.66 -32.49
N LYS A 120 -10.69 4.40 -32.81
CA LYS A 120 -11.03 5.65 -32.11
C LYS A 120 -11.31 5.42 -30.63
N ALA A 121 -11.99 4.33 -30.27
CA ALA A 121 -12.20 3.96 -28.87
C ALA A 121 -10.87 3.62 -28.16
N SER A 122 -10.01 2.82 -28.81
CA SER A 122 -8.68 2.49 -28.28
C SER A 122 -7.77 3.71 -28.17
N GLU A 123 -7.78 4.61 -29.14
CA GLU A 123 -7.01 5.87 -29.09
C GLU A 123 -7.48 6.78 -27.95
N LYS A 124 -8.80 6.87 -27.73
CA LYS A 124 -9.35 7.61 -26.58
C LYS A 124 -8.93 6.98 -25.26
N GLU A 125 -9.00 5.66 -25.16
CA GLU A 125 -8.60 4.90 -23.98
C GLU A 125 -7.10 5.11 -23.68
N LEU A 126 -6.25 4.96 -24.70
CA LEU A 126 -4.81 5.22 -24.56
C LEU A 126 -4.51 6.67 -24.19
N ALA A 127 -5.21 7.64 -24.77
CA ALA A 127 -5.07 9.04 -24.42
C ALA A 127 -5.53 9.34 -22.98
N PHE A 128 -6.55 8.64 -22.50
CA PHE A 128 -7.00 8.72 -21.11
C PHE A 128 -5.94 8.11 -20.18
N GLN A 129 -5.50 6.88 -20.43
CA GLN A 129 -4.49 6.18 -19.62
C GLN A 129 -3.14 6.92 -19.60
N ALA A 130 -2.80 7.63 -20.66
CA ALA A 130 -1.57 8.46 -20.70
C ALA A 130 -1.61 9.63 -19.70
N LYS A 131 -2.79 10.09 -19.27
CA LYS A 131 -2.97 11.28 -18.44
C LYS A 131 -3.67 11.04 -17.10
N TYR A 132 -4.47 9.98 -17.00
CA TYR A 132 -5.30 9.72 -15.84
C TYR A 132 -5.02 8.33 -15.26
N ASP A 133 -5.17 8.22 -13.95
CA ASP A 133 -5.16 6.95 -13.23
C ASP A 133 -6.47 6.21 -13.49
N THR A 134 -6.39 4.95 -13.90
CA THR A 134 -7.58 4.16 -14.32
C THR A 134 -8.47 3.74 -13.15
N LEU A 135 -7.95 3.74 -11.92
CA LEU A 135 -8.71 3.36 -10.73
C LEU A 135 -9.52 4.53 -10.18
N THR A 136 -8.87 5.69 -10.03
CA THR A 136 -9.43 6.88 -9.35
C THR A 136 -9.92 7.95 -10.31
N GLU A 137 -9.61 7.82 -11.61
CA GLU A 137 -9.88 8.81 -12.67
C GLU A 137 -9.23 10.18 -12.43
N LEU A 138 -8.36 10.28 -11.44
CA LEU A 138 -7.54 11.48 -11.19
C LEU A 138 -6.41 11.59 -12.22
N PRO A 139 -5.86 12.78 -12.48
CA PRO A 139 -4.58 12.95 -13.13
C PRO A 139 -3.54 11.97 -12.58
N ASN A 140 -2.82 11.29 -13.47
CA ASN A 140 -1.74 10.40 -13.08
C ASN A 140 -0.45 11.20 -12.78
N ARG A 141 0.59 10.51 -12.30
CA ARG A 141 1.89 11.10 -11.97
C ARG A 141 2.45 11.98 -13.07
N SER A 142 2.44 11.50 -14.32
CA SER A 142 3.01 12.20 -15.46
C SER A 142 2.27 13.51 -15.72
N TYR A 143 0.96 13.45 -15.79
CA TYR A 143 0.13 14.62 -16.05
C TYR A 143 0.10 15.59 -14.86
N GLY A 144 0.14 15.08 -13.62
CA GLY A 144 0.28 15.87 -12.41
C GLY A 144 1.57 16.69 -12.41
N SER A 145 2.71 16.08 -12.74
CA SER A 145 4.00 16.77 -12.82
C SER A 145 4.06 17.79 -13.96
N GLU A 146 3.51 17.46 -15.14
CA GLU A 146 3.39 18.40 -16.26
C GLU A 146 2.57 19.65 -15.89
N ARG A 147 1.42 19.44 -15.26
CA ARG A 147 0.55 20.52 -14.80
C ARG A 147 1.20 21.38 -13.71
N LEU A 148 1.88 20.76 -12.74
CA LEU A 148 2.66 21.48 -11.73
C LEU A 148 3.70 22.38 -12.41
N ALA A 149 4.48 21.87 -13.35
CA ALA A 149 5.49 22.66 -14.05
C ALA A 149 4.89 23.89 -14.76
N LEU A 150 3.70 23.75 -15.36
CA LEU A 150 3.00 24.87 -15.97
C LEU A 150 2.54 25.92 -14.96
N GLU A 151 2.03 25.50 -13.80
CA GLU A 151 1.63 26.42 -12.73
C GLU A 151 2.85 27.16 -12.13
N LEU A 152 4.01 26.50 -12.01
CA LEU A 152 5.25 27.16 -11.56
C LEU A 152 5.72 28.24 -12.54
N ILE A 153 5.65 27.99 -13.85
CA ILE A 153 5.95 28.99 -14.88
C ILE A 153 5.00 30.18 -14.77
N ARG A 154 3.72 29.93 -14.52
CA ARG A 154 2.73 31.00 -14.30
C ARG A 154 3.04 31.79 -13.03
N ALA A 155 3.27 31.10 -11.92
CA ALA A 155 3.57 31.70 -10.63
C ALA A 155 4.85 32.55 -10.66
N SER A 156 5.88 32.09 -11.37
CA SER A 156 7.13 32.87 -11.57
C SER A 156 6.89 34.20 -12.30
N ARG A 157 5.91 34.27 -13.21
CA ARG A 157 5.55 35.50 -13.93
C ARG A 157 4.71 36.46 -13.10
N THR A 158 3.84 35.92 -12.27
CA THR A 158 2.91 36.70 -11.44
C THR A 158 3.49 37.08 -10.07
N GLY A 159 4.61 36.45 -9.68
CA GLY A 159 5.17 36.59 -8.34
C GLY A 159 4.33 35.91 -7.25
N SER A 160 3.46 34.95 -7.63
CA SER A 160 2.61 34.22 -6.70
C SER A 160 3.31 32.96 -6.16
N LYS A 161 2.85 32.47 -5.01
CA LYS A 161 3.33 31.22 -4.43
C LYS A 161 2.46 30.03 -4.86
N VAL A 162 3.07 28.85 -4.94
CA VAL A 162 2.37 27.59 -5.21
C VAL A 162 2.68 26.63 -4.07
N LEU A 163 1.64 26.07 -3.47
CA LEU A 163 1.75 25.00 -2.49
C LEU A 163 1.67 23.64 -3.17
N VAL A 164 2.61 22.78 -2.83
CA VAL A 164 2.65 21.37 -3.23
C VAL A 164 2.49 20.51 -1.99
N MET A 165 1.47 19.68 -1.96
CA MET A 165 1.21 18.73 -0.89
C MET A 165 1.37 17.30 -1.42
N PHE A 166 2.22 16.52 -0.77
CA PHE A 166 2.32 15.07 -0.97
C PHE A 166 1.55 14.39 0.16
N ILE A 167 0.61 13.54 -0.17
CA ILE A 167 -0.35 12.94 0.77
C ILE A 167 -0.26 11.43 0.63
N ASP A 168 -0.16 10.71 1.75
CA ASP A 168 -0.09 9.25 1.81
C ASP A 168 -1.09 8.73 2.84
N LEU A 169 -1.75 7.61 2.54
CA LEU A 169 -2.69 6.96 3.44
C LEU A 169 -1.96 6.05 4.42
N ASP A 170 -2.00 6.39 5.68
CA ASP A 170 -1.33 5.63 6.73
C ASP A 170 -1.89 4.20 6.85
N HIS A 171 -1.01 3.22 6.98
CA HIS A 171 -1.35 1.80 7.17
C HIS A 171 -2.18 1.15 6.04
N PHE A 172 -2.28 1.78 4.86
CA PHE A 172 -3.05 1.26 3.74
C PHE A 172 -2.62 -0.17 3.33
N LYS A 173 -1.32 -0.48 3.42
CA LYS A 173 -0.81 -1.82 3.15
C LYS A 173 -1.45 -2.88 4.05
N GLN A 174 -1.72 -2.57 5.33
CA GLN A 174 -2.35 -3.52 6.25
C GLN A 174 -3.78 -3.90 5.83
N ILE A 175 -4.51 -2.94 5.23
CA ILE A 175 -5.83 -3.21 4.65
C ILE A 175 -5.71 -4.18 3.48
N ASN A 176 -4.77 -3.93 2.57
CA ASN A 176 -4.53 -4.84 1.44
C ASN A 176 -4.15 -6.25 1.91
N ASP A 177 -3.26 -6.34 2.91
CA ASP A 177 -2.77 -7.63 3.42
C ASP A 177 -3.87 -8.42 4.16
N SER A 178 -4.78 -7.73 4.87
CA SER A 178 -5.84 -8.37 5.66
C SER A 178 -7.14 -8.59 4.89
N MET A 179 -7.54 -7.68 4.00
CA MET A 179 -8.85 -7.68 3.33
C MET A 179 -8.77 -7.85 1.82
N GLY A 180 -7.54 -7.89 1.27
CA GLY A 180 -7.26 -8.05 -0.15
C GLY A 180 -7.31 -6.74 -0.95
N HIS A 181 -6.64 -6.75 -2.11
CA HIS A 181 -6.48 -5.57 -2.99
C HIS A 181 -7.80 -4.97 -3.48
N PHE A 182 -8.86 -5.77 -3.60
CA PHE A 182 -10.16 -5.26 -4.04
C PHE A 182 -10.74 -4.24 -3.05
N VAL A 183 -10.62 -4.51 -1.74
CA VAL A 183 -11.06 -3.56 -0.69
C VAL A 183 -10.18 -2.32 -0.71
N GLY A 184 -8.86 -2.49 -0.86
CA GLY A 184 -7.94 -1.37 -0.99
C GLY A 184 -8.27 -0.46 -2.18
N ASP A 185 -8.64 -1.03 -3.33
CA ASP A 185 -9.05 -0.26 -4.51
C ASP A 185 -10.30 0.60 -4.23
N GLU A 186 -11.28 0.08 -3.50
CA GLU A 186 -12.47 0.85 -3.12
C GLU A 186 -12.14 1.98 -2.12
N ILE A 187 -11.25 1.70 -1.14
CA ILE A 187 -10.75 2.72 -0.22
C ILE A 187 -10.02 3.84 -0.98
N LEU A 188 -9.21 3.50 -1.98
CA LEU A 188 -8.51 4.49 -2.82
C LEU A 188 -9.50 5.37 -3.62
N LYS A 189 -10.58 4.80 -4.16
CA LYS A 189 -11.63 5.56 -4.83
C LYS A 189 -12.34 6.52 -3.87
N LEU A 190 -12.68 6.05 -2.67
CA LEU A 190 -13.30 6.87 -1.64
C LEU A 190 -12.36 7.98 -1.18
N SER A 191 -11.06 7.70 -1.01
CA SER A 191 -10.04 8.69 -0.67
C SER A 191 -9.93 9.77 -1.74
N ALA A 192 -9.90 9.37 -3.01
CA ALA A 192 -9.89 10.29 -4.14
C ALA A 192 -11.12 11.22 -4.12
N GLN A 193 -12.32 10.69 -3.86
CA GLN A 193 -13.55 11.48 -3.76
C GLN A 193 -13.51 12.47 -2.60
N ARG A 194 -13.02 12.05 -1.42
CA ARG A 194 -12.88 12.93 -0.25
C ARG A 194 -11.89 14.06 -0.52
N LEU A 195 -10.75 13.75 -1.13
CA LEU A 195 -9.76 14.76 -1.51
C LEU A 195 -10.29 15.72 -2.59
N GLN A 196 -11.09 15.23 -3.56
CA GLN A 196 -11.74 16.09 -4.54
C GLN A 196 -12.73 17.09 -3.90
N ASN A 197 -13.38 16.73 -2.80
CA ASN A 197 -14.27 17.65 -2.06
C ASN A 197 -13.50 18.73 -1.29
N VAL A 198 -12.24 18.46 -0.90
CA VAL A 198 -11.34 19.45 -0.28
C VAL A 198 -10.74 20.37 -1.34
N ALA A 199 -10.36 19.84 -2.49
CA ALA A 199 -9.71 20.58 -3.58
C ALA A 199 -10.71 21.51 -4.29
N ARG A 200 -10.26 22.73 -4.62
CA ARG A 200 -11.01 23.68 -5.43
C ARG A 200 -10.90 23.31 -6.92
N LYS A 201 -11.78 23.86 -7.75
CA LYS A 201 -11.70 23.68 -9.22
C LYS A 201 -10.40 24.18 -9.85
N THR A 202 -9.73 25.10 -9.19
CA THR A 202 -8.45 25.67 -9.61
C THR A 202 -7.27 24.81 -9.19
N ASP A 203 -7.46 23.96 -8.21
CA ASP A 203 -6.40 23.13 -7.63
C ASP A 203 -6.21 21.87 -8.49
N LEU A 204 -5.01 21.34 -8.49
CA LEU A 204 -4.68 20.10 -9.17
C LEU A 204 -4.59 18.98 -8.13
N LEU A 205 -5.48 18.00 -8.24
CA LEU A 205 -5.38 16.75 -7.49
C LEU A 205 -4.97 15.65 -8.45
N ALA A 206 -3.94 14.88 -8.10
CA ALA A 206 -3.42 13.76 -8.89
C ALA A 206 -3.12 12.55 -7.98
N ARG A 207 -3.15 11.34 -8.55
CA ARG A 207 -2.64 10.14 -7.88
C ARG A 207 -1.29 9.80 -8.45
N ILE A 208 -0.29 9.66 -7.56
CA ILE A 208 1.11 9.43 -7.94
C ILE A 208 1.39 7.94 -8.12
N GLY A 209 0.81 7.10 -7.25
CA GLY A 209 0.92 5.65 -7.30
C GLY A 209 0.57 5.05 -5.93
N GLY A 210 0.19 3.78 -5.89
CA GLY A 210 -0.18 3.15 -4.61
C GLY A 210 -1.24 3.95 -3.85
N ASP A 211 -0.91 4.36 -2.65
CA ASP A 211 -1.70 5.16 -1.71
C ASP A 211 -1.31 6.65 -1.68
N GLU A 212 -0.48 7.10 -2.64
CA GLU A 212 0.06 8.45 -2.69
C GLU A 212 -0.75 9.37 -3.61
N PHE A 213 -1.07 10.58 -3.09
CA PHE A 213 -1.76 11.63 -3.81
C PHE A 213 -0.95 12.93 -3.80
N LEU A 214 -1.13 13.74 -4.82
CA LEU A 214 -0.54 15.06 -4.98
C LEU A 214 -1.65 16.09 -5.06
N LEU A 215 -1.60 17.11 -4.19
CA LEU A 215 -2.48 18.27 -4.26
C LEU A 215 -1.62 19.52 -4.48
N VAL A 216 -1.90 20.26 -5.56
CA VAL A 216 -1.21 21.51 -5.90
C VAL A 216 -2.20 22.67 -5.82
N ILE A 217 -1.87 23.69 -5.06
CA ILE A 217 -2.69 24.87 -4.85
C ILE A 217 -1.95 26.07 -5.41
N PRO A 218 -2.39 26.61 -6.55
CA PRO A 218 -1.83 27.82 -7.12
C PRO A 218 -2.27 29.06 -6.33
N ASP A 219 -1.52 30.15 -6.51
CA ASP A 219 -1.82 31.46 -5.93
C ASP A 219 -2.02 31.40 -4.39
N LEU A 220 -1.10 30.71 -3.67
CA LEU A 220 -1.15 30.58 -2.21
C LEU A 220 -0.95 31.97 -1.55
N PRO A 221 -1.92 32.47 -0.75
CA PRO A 221 -1.80 33.78 -0.13
C PRO A 221 -0.81 33.79 1.04
N ASP A 222 -0.86 32.79 1.91
CA ASP A 222 -0.10 32.68 3.13
C ASP A 222 0.02 31.22 3.65
N ASN A 223 0.93 31.00 4.59
CA ASN A 223 1.14 29.68 5.19
C ASN A 223 -0.04 29.22 6.07
N ASP A 224 -0.84 30.13 6.60
CA ASP A 224 -2.01 29.76 7.41
C ASP A 224 -3.13 29.17 6.52
N THR A 225 -3.22 29.64 5.28
CA THR A 225 -4.08 29.01 4.27
C THR A 225 -3.61 27.61 3.96
N ALA A 226 -2.29 27.38 3.82
CA ALA A 226 -1.74 26.04 3.61
C ALA A 226 -2.06 25.11 4.78
N LYS A 227 -1.88 25.55 6.04
CA LYS A 227 -2.23 24.78 7.24
C LYS A 227 -3.72 24.43 7.27
N ARG A 228 -4.61 25.37 6.92
CA ARG A 228 -6.06 25.12 6.87
C ARG A 228 -6.42 24.05 5.85
N VAL A 229 -5.81 24.09 4.66
CA VAL A 229 -6.04 23.06 3.65
C VAL A 229 -5.51 21.71 4.12
N ALA A 230 -4.28 21.66 4.68
CA ALA A 230 -3.72 20.44 5.25
C ALA A 230 -4.61 19.84 6.36
N SER A 231 -5.11 20.68 7.27
CA SER A 231 -6.08 20.24 8.30
C SER A 231 -7.37 19.72 7.69
N SER A 232 -7.85 20.33 6.59
CA SER A 232 -9.05 19.84 5.88
C SER A 232 -8.79 18.48 5.20
N VAL A 233 -7.57 18.26 4.69
CA VAL A 233 -7.15 16.96 4.13
C VAL A 233 -7.17 15.89 5.22
N LEU A 234 -6.54 16.16 6.39
CA LEU A 234 -6.54 15.22 7.51
C LEU A 234 -7.96 14.95 8.02
N SER A 235 -8.76 15.99 8.19
CA SER A 235 -10.17 15.85 8.60
C SER A 235 -10.99 15.00 7.62
N ALA A 236 -10.68 15.05 6.32
CA ALA A 236 -11.35 14.21 5.33
C ALA A 236 -11.09 12.71 5.53
N PHE A 237 -10.00 12.35 6.19
CA PHE A 237 -9.68 10.95 6.53
C PHE A 237 -10.14 10.54 7.93
N SER A 238 -10.45 11.48 8.83
CA SER A 238 -10.89 11.19 10.21
C SER A 238 -12.22 10.44 10.27
N GLU A 239 -13.09 10.60 9.28
CA GLU A 239 -14.34 9.85 9.20
C GLU A 239 -14.07 8.42 8.69
N PRO A 240 -14.74 7.40 9.25
CA PRO A 240 -14.54 6.02 8.82
C PRO A 240 -14.87 5.85 7.33
N PHE A 241 -14.10 5.03 6.65
CA PHE A 241 -14.39 4.58 5.30
C PHE A 241 -15.34 3.40 5.37
N VAL A 242 -16.54 3.56 4.85
CA VAL A 242 -17.57 2.52 4.92
C VAL A 242 -17.64 1.77 3.59
N TRP A 243 -17.40 0.47 3.63
CA TRP A 243 -17.57 -0.43 2.50
C TRP A 243 -18.20 -1.74 2.93
N ASN A 244 -19.30 -2.15 2.29
CA ASN A 244 -20.06 -3.38 2.61
C ASN A 244 -20.37 -3.57 4.11
N ASN A 245 -20.80 -2.52 4.81
CA ASN A 245 -21.06 -2.48 6.25
C ASN A 245 -19.83 -2.70 7.15
N HIS A 246 -18.63 -2.64 6.61
CA HIS A 246 -17.39 -2.58 7.38
C HIS A 246 -16.89 -1.14 7.43
N GLU A 247 -16.43 -0.73 8.59
CA GLU A 247 -15.82 0.58 8.81
C GLU A 247 -14.29 0.41 8.91
N PHE A 248 -13.57 1.25 8.14
CA PHE A 248 -12.11 1.29 8.15
C PHE A 248 -11.67 2.68 8.61
N PHE A 249 -10.78 2.70 9.57
CA PHE A 249 -10.17 3.92 10.08
C PHE A 249 -8.78 4.07 9.46
N LEU A 250 -8.59 5.13 8.72
CA LEU A 250 -7.32 5.48 8.09
C LEU A 250 -7.03 6.93 8.41
N THR A 251 -5.77 7.22 8.60
CA THR A 251 -5.25 8.58 8.71
C THR A 251 -4.41 8.92 7.50
N GLY A 252 -3.90 10.12 7.43
CA GLY A 252 -3.04 10.55 6.34
C GLY A 252 -1.81 11.29 6.83
N SER A 253 -0.69 11.05 6.17
CA SER A 253 0.54 11.83 6.36
C SER A 253 0.70 12.82 5.21
N VAL A 254 0.85 14.12 5.54
CA VAL A 254 0.91 15.19 4.55
C VAL A 254 2.23 15.96 4.66
N GLY A 255 3.02 15.93 3.58
CA GLY A 255 4.19 16.77 3.44
C GLY A 255 3.95 17.94 2.50
N MET A 256 4.48 19.11 2.84
CA MET A 256 4.23 20.35 2.11
C MET A 256 5.52 21.05 1.72
N SER A 257 5.55 21.56 0.48
CA SER A 257 6.59 22.49 0.00
C SER A 257 5.96 23.67 -0.71
N VAL A 258 6.65 24.82 -0.70
CA VAL A 258 6.15 26.08 -1.23
C VAL A 258 7.12 26.65 -2.27
N PHE A 259 6.62 26.87 -3.49
CA PHE A 259 7.36 27.64 -4.50
C PHE A 259 7.24 29.15 -4.19
N PRO A 260 8.32 29.93 -4.35
CA PRO A 260 9.69 29.56 -4.74
C PRO A 260 10.60 29.22 -3.54
N ASP A 261 10.07 29.21 -2.30
CA ASP A 261 10.86 29.14 -1.07
C ASP A 261 11.64 27.83 -0.94
N ASP A 262 11.05 26.70 -1.41
CA ASP A 262 11.59 25.34 -1.21
C ASP A 262 12.14 24.71 -2.50
N GLY A 263 12.02 25.38 -3.64
CA GLY A 263 12.57 24.88 -4.90
C GLY A 263 12.14 25.70 -6.12
N ASP A 264 12.90 25.56 -7.21
CA ASP A 264 12.73 26.32 -8.45
C ASP A 264 11.96 25.54 -9.55
N ASN A 265 11.77 24.24 -9.36
CA ASN A 265 11.14 23.35 -10.36
C ASN A 265 10.28 22.27 -9.71
N ALA A 266 9.48 21.61 -10.54
CA ALA A 266 8.53 20.61 -10.08
C ALA A 266 9.19 19.40 -9.37
N GLU A 267 10.33 18.94 -9.86
CA GLU A 267 11.04 17.79 -9.30
C GLU A 267 11.57 18.09 -7.89
N GLN A 268 12.17 19.27 -7.68
CA GLN A 268 12.63 19.70 -6.36
C GLN A 268 11.48 19.84 -5.38
N LEU A 269 10.39 20.52 -5.76
CA LEU A 269 9.25 20.72 -4.87
C LEU A 269 8.56 19.40 -4.50
N LEU A 270 8.42 18.47 -5.45
CA LEU A 270 7.89 17.13 -5.17
C LEU A 270 8.80 16.37 -4.19
N ALA A 271 10.12 16.42 -4.39
CA ALA A 271 11.08 15.79 -3.48
C ALA A 271 11.05 16.42 -2.08
N CYS A 272 10.93 17.75 -1.98
CA CYS A 272 10.82 18.46 -0.71
C CYS A 272 9.50 18.09 0.03
N ALA A 273 8.38 18.03 -0.70
CA ALA A 273 7.10 17.63 -0.12
C ALA A 273 7.10 16.16 0.34
N ASP A 274 7.71 15.27 -0.43
CA ASP A 274 7.87 13.85 -0.07
C ASP A 274 8.74 13.68 1.19
N MET A 275 9.86 14.39 1.29
CA MET A 275 10.68 14.40 2.51
C MET A 275 9.92 14.90 3.74
N ALA A 276 9.11 15.95 3.59
CA ALA A 276 8.28 16.45 4.67
C ALA A 276 7.22 15.41 5.09
N MET A 277 6.57 14.72 4.12
CA MET A 277 5.63 13.64 4.38
C MET A 277 6.32 12.47 5.10
N TYR A 278 7.51 12.08 4.66
CA TYR A 278 8.28 11.01 5.32
C TYR A 278 8.60 11.37 6.78
N ARG A 279 8.92 12.65 7.07
CA ARG A 279 9.10 13.13 8.44
C ARG A 279 7.84 12.95 9.28
N VAL A 280 6.67 13.30 8.74
CA VAL A 280 5.37 13.06 9.40
C VAL A 280 5.19 11.58 9.74
N LYS A 281 5.50 10.68 8.80
CA LYS A 281 5.44 9.22 9.05
C LYS A 281 6.36 8.78 10.18
N GLN A 282 7.53 9.40 10.31
CA GLN A 282 8.46 9.12 11.41
C GLN A 282 7.96 9.63 12.76
N ASP A 283 7.33 10.80 12.80
CA ASP A 283 6.91 11.48 14.03
C ASP A 283 5.54 11.02 14.58
N GLY A 284 4.97 9.95 14.02
CA GLY A 284 3.73 9.33 14.55
C GLY A 284 2.55 9.33 13.59
N ARG A 285 2.70 9.83 12.34
CA ARG A 285 1.64 9.90 11.32
C ARG A 285 0.51 10.87 11.69
N ASP A 286 -0.62 10.80 10.94
CA ASP A 286 -1.83 11.61 11.18
C ASP A 286 -1.55 13.09 11.41
N ALA A 287 -0.67 13.67 10.59
CA ALA A 287 -0.22 15.04 10.73
C ALA A 287 0.21 15.63 9.39
N PHE A 288 0.56 16.92 9.42
CA PHE A 288 1.19 17.58 8.29
C PHE A 288 2.46 18.31 8.71
N CYS A 289 3.40 18.46 7.79
CA CYS A 289 4.64 19.17 8.00
C CYS A 289 5.04 19.98 6.76
N PHE A 290 5.57 21.19 6.97
CA PHE A 290 6.28 21.92 5.92
C PHE A 290 7.70 21.39 5.79
N TYR A 291 8.17 21.32 4.56
CA TYR A 291 9.58 21.09 4.31
C TYR A 291 10.45 22.16 4.99
N ASN A 292 11.58 21.72 5.50
CA ASN A 292 12.64 22.60 5.91
C ASN A 292 13.99 22.00 5.49
N HIS A 293 14.98 22.84 5.21
CA HIS A 293 16.27 22.40 4.66
C HIS A 293 17.05 21.41 5.55
N ASN A 294 16.79 21.39 6.86
CA ASN A 294 17.45 20.45 7.77
C ASN A 294 16.93 19.02 7.60
N MET A 295 15.71 18.83 7.09
CA MET A 295 15.10 17.51 6.93
C MET A 295 15.91 16.56 6.04
N ASN A 296 16.61 17.11 5.04
CA ASN A 296 17.48 16.31 4.18
C ASN A 296 18.67 15.74 4.96
N GLN A 297 19.26 16.55 5.84
CA GLN A 297 20.37 16.15 6.70
C GLN A 297 19.88 15.15 7.77
N ASP A 298 18.71 15.40 8.35
CA ASP A 298 18.09 14.51 9.35
C ASP A 298 17.79 13.13 8.75
N LEU A 299 17.22 13.08 7.54
CA LEU A 299 16.96 11.82 6.85
C LEU A 299 18.25 11.05 6.53
N GLN A 300 19.27 11.76 6.01
CA GLN A 300 20.55 11.13 5.73
C GLN A 300 21.21 10.59 7.01
N ARG A 301 21.15 11.37 8.10
CA ARG A 301 21.61 10.95 9.42
C ARG A 301 20.85 9.73 9.92
N TYR A 302 19.53 9.70 9.78
CA TYR A 302 18.69 8.57 10.17
C TYR A 302 19.08 7.28 9.44
N LEU A 303 19.22 7.33 8.09
CA LEU A 303 19.61 6.18 7.27
C LEU A 303 21.02 5.69 7.61
N ASP A 304 21.94 6.62 7.82
CA ASP A 304 23.30 6.30 8.23
C ASP A 304 23.30 5.61 9.61
N LEU A 305 22.59 6.17 10.58
CA LEU A 305 22.49 5.61 11.94
C LEU A 305 21.81 4.24 11.94
N GLU A 306 20.76 4.03 11.16
CA GLU A 306 20.10 2.71 11.03
C GLU A 306 21.10 1.64 10.59
N SER A 307 21.82 1.91 9.49
CA SER A 307 22.81 0.97 8.96
C SER A 307 23.93 0.68 9.96
N ARG A 308 24.41 1.72 10.65
CA ARG A 308 25.50 1.61 11.62
C ARG A 308 25.04 0.95 12.92
N LEU A 309 23.80 1.14 13.35
CA LEU A 309 23.23 0.46 14.51
C LEU A 309 23.17 -1.05 14.31
N ARG A 310 22.74 -1.54 13.11
CA ARG A 310 22.81 -2.96 12.77
C ARG A 310 24.21 -3.51 12.93
N ASN A 311 25.19 -2.77 12.44
CA ASN A 311 26.60 -3.17 12.57
C ASN A 311 27.06 -3.15 14.03
N ALA A 312 26.66 -2.13 14.81
CA ALA A 312 26.99 -2.02 16.22
C ALA A 312 26.44 -3.18 17.06
N ILE A 313 25.20 -3.60 16.79
CA ILE A 313 24.59 -4.78 17.43
C ILE A 313 25.36 -6.04 17.08
N SER A 314 25.64 -6.26 15.78
CA SER A 314 26.30 -7.46 15.30
C SER A 314 27.75 -7.61 15.80
N ASN A 315 28.45 -6.51 16.03
CA ASN A 315 29.85 -6.47 16.49
C ASN A 315 29.99 -6.13 17.98
N GLN A 316 28.90 -6.09 18.74
CA GLN A 316 28.90 -5.82 20.20
C GLN A 316 29.61 -4.49 20.55
N LEU A 317 29.33 -3.43 19.78
CA LEU A 317 29.91 -2.10 20.00
C LEU A 317 29.04 -1.23 20.93
N LEU A 318 27.98 -1.79 21.49
CA LEU A 318 27.11 -1.15 22.47
C LEU A 318 27.64 -1.37 23.88
N GLU A 319 27.46 -0.40 24.74
CA GLU A 319 27.90 -0.47 26.12
C GLU A 319 26.73 -0.24 27.08
N MET A 320 26.77 -0.89 28.25
CA MET A 320 25.83 -0.62 29.33
C MET A 320 26.48 0.28 30.38
N TYR A 321 25.78 1.36 30.68
CA TYR A 321 26.09 2.26 31.78
C TYR A 321 25.06 2.02 32.88
N TYR A 322 25.40 2.39 34.12
CA TYR A 322 24.58 2.15 35.27
C TYR A 322 24.44 3.40 36.10
N GLN A 323 23.20 3.76 36.46
CA GLN A 323 22.93 4.88 37.35
C GLN A 323 22.45 4.37 38.68
N PRO A 324 23.03 4.83 39.84
CA PRO A 324 22.66 4.35 41.13
C PRO A 324 21.26 4.82 41.56
N ILE A 325 20.49 3.89 42.12
CA ILE A 325 19.23 4.15 42.81
C ILE A 325 19.51 4.08 44.33
N ILE A 326 19.23 5.18 45.01
CA ILE A 326 19.58 5.39 46.41
C ILE A 326 18.36 5.23 47.31
N GLU A 327 18.47 4.50 48.38
CA GLU A 327 17.48 4.55 49.45
C GLU A 327 17.66 5.85 50.23
N LEU A 328 16.69 6.77 50.14
CA LEU A 328 16.83 8.15 50.64
C LEU A 328 17.09 8.22 52.14
N LYS A 329 16.52 7.29 52.96
CA LYS A 329 16.71 7.28 54.40
C LYS A 329 18.10 6.83 54.85
N SER A 330 18.72 5.89 54.13
CA SER A 330 20.00 5.32 54.54
C SER A 330 21.18 5.89 53.73
N GLY A 331 20.91 6.54 52.61
CA GLY A 331 21.91 6.97 51.62
C GLY A 331 22.65 5.83 50.94
N LYS A 332 22.14 4.61 50.98
CA LYS A 332 22.78 3.42 50.38
C LYS A 332 22.30 3.21 48.94
N ILE A 333 23.19 2.71 48.10
CA ILE A 333 22.83 2.19 46.78
C ILE A 333 22.05 0.89 46.98
N VAL A 334 20.83 0.82 46.51
CA VAL A 334 19.94 -0.35 46.58
C VAL A 334 19.59 -0.92 45.23
N GLY A 335 19.84 -0.15 44.15
CA GLY A 335 19.59 -0.57 42.79
C GLY A 335 20.46 0.17 41.79
N ALA A 336 20.42 -0.28 40.54
CA ALA A 336 21.06 0.34 39.42
C ALA A 336 20.15 0.32 38.19
N GLU A 337 19.92 1.46 37.58
CA GLU A 337 19.27 1.50 36.28
C GLU A 337 20.31 1.26 35.18
N ALA A 338 20.07 0.24 34.34
CA ALA A 338 20.91 -0.15 33.22
C ALA A 338 20.54 0.64 31.97
N LEU A 339 21.43 1.48 31.51
CA LEU A 339 21.20 2.45 30.46
C LEU A 339 22.16 2.21 29.29
N MET A 340 21.62 1.88 28.12
CA MET A 340 22.43 1.60 26.95
C MET A 340 23.11 2.86 26.42
N ARG A 341 24.34 2.71 25.95
CA ARG A 341 25.15 3.78 25.32
C ARG A 341 25.71 3.27 24.01
N TRP A 342 25.72 4.15 23.05
CA TRP A 342 26.34 3.91 21.76
C TRP A 342 27.29 5.04 21.37
N ASN A 343 28.55 4.66 21.20
CA ASN A 343 29.58 5.58 20.73
C ASN A 343 29.99 5.14 19.32
N ASP A 344 29.52 5.86 18.31
CA ASP A 344 29.77 5.56 16.92
C ASP A 344 31.03 6.27 16.41
N GLU A 345 31.80 5.60 15.55
CA GLU A 345 33.06 6.16 15.01
C GLU A 345 32.85 7.48 14.22
N LYS A 346 31.72 7.62 13.51
CA LYS A 346 31.42 8.78 12.68
C LYS A 346 30.69 9.89 13.46
N PHE A 347 29.73 9.50 14.28
CA PHE A 347 28.83 10.43 14.96
C PHE A 347 29.19 10.68 16.42
N GLY A 348 30.18 9.97 16.97
CA GLY A 348 30.52 10.03 18.37
C GLY A 348 29.40 9.48 19.25
N PHE A 349 29.16 10.11 20.39
CA PHE A 349 28.05 9.74 21.27
C PHE A 349 26.70 9.97 20.57
N VAL A 350 25.94 8.90 20.38
CA VAL A 350 24.58 8.93 19.83
C VAL A 350 23.58 8.92 20.98
N ASN A 351 22.64 9.88 20.95
CA ASN A 351 21.61 9.98 22.00
C ASN A 351 20.78 8.67 22.05
N PRO A 352 20.57 8.08 23.25
CA PRO A 352 19.71 6.90 23.41
C PRO A 352 18.32 7.05 22.80
N GLU A 353 17.65 8.16 22.98
CA GLU A 353 16.34 8.44 22.37
C GLU A 353 16.37 8.32 20.84
N GLU A 354 17.45 8.75 20.20
CA GLU A 354 17.61 8.71 18.74
C GLU A 354 17.77 7.27 18.25
N PHE A 355 18.72 6.50 18.80
CA PHE A 355 18.95 5.14 18.29
C PHE A 355 17.91 4.12 18.75
N ILE A 356 17.28 4.31 19.92
CA ILE A 356 16.18 3.47 20.37
C ILE A 356 14.96 3.66 19.47
N SER A 357 14.60 4.92 19.14
CA SER A 357 13.52 5.21 18.18
C SER A 357 13.79 4.57 16.79
N ILE A 358 15.03 4.60 16.31
CA ILE A 358 15.43 3.90 15.08
C ILE A 358 15.23 2.40 15.23
N ALA A 359 15.65 1.83 16.35
CA ALA A 359 15.53 0.39 16.61
C ALA A 359 14.08 -0.09 16.70
N GLU A 360 13.20 0.69 17.31
CA GLU A 360 11.75 0.40 17.39
C GLU A 360 11.10 0.34 16.02
N LYS A 361 11.38 1.35 15.16
CA LYS A 361 10.81 1.44 13.81
C LYS A 361 11.28 0.30 12.90
N ASN A 362 12.51 -0.18 13.09
CA ASN A 362 13.14 -1.18 12.24
C ASN A 362 13.18 -2.59 12.86
N GLY A 363 12.53 -2.80 14.01
CA GLY A 363 12.47 -4.08 14.70
C GLY A 363 13.80 -4.53 15.34
N LEU A 364 14.82 -3.68 15.37
CA LEU A 364 16.10 -3.94 16.03
C LEU A 364 16.00 -3.89 17.54
N ILE A 365 14.93 -3.29 18.07
CA ILE A 365 14.68 -3.14 19.51
C ILE A 365 14.68 -4.47 20.25
N HIS A 366 14.27 -5.56 19.60
CA HIS A 366 14.32 -6.90 20.20
C HIS A 366 15.77 -7.34 20.49
N GLN A 367 16.69 -7.13 19.55
CA GLN A 367 18.10 -7.48 19.72
C GLN A 367 18.78 -6.56 20.74
N LEU A 368 18.42 -5.27 20.76
CA LEU A 368 18.89 -4.34 21.78
C LEU A 368 18.42 -4.75 23.18
N GLY A 369 17.15 -5.12 23.31
CA GLY A 369 16.59 -5.59 24.56
C GLY A 369 17.25 -6.88 25.06
N GLU A 370 17.47 -7.85 24.17
CA GLU A 370 18.18 -9.09 24.49
C GLU A 370 19.60 -8.78 25.01
N PHE A 371 20.32 -7.88 24.35
CA PHE A 371 21.63 -7.43 24.81
C PHE A 371 21.55 -6.76 26.20
N ALA A 372 20.64 -5.81 26.40
CA ALA A 372 20.47 -5.11 27.66
C ALA A 372 20.15 -6.06 28.81
N ILE A 373 19.19 -6.97 28.64
CA ILE A 373 18.79 -7.97 29.63
C ILE A 373 19.99 -8.82 30.02
N GLN A 374 20.67 -9.38 29.04
CA GLN A 374 21.82 -10.26 29.28
C GLN A 374 22.92 -9.54 30.06
N GLN A 375 23.33 -8.35 29.59
CA GLN A 375 24.40 -7.58 30.23
C GLN A 375 24.00 -7.12 31.66
N ALA A 376 22.76 -6.65 31.85
CA ALA A 376 22.28 -6.23 33.16
C ALA A 376 22.24 -7.39 34.17
N CYS A 377 21.73 -8.57 33.74
CA CYS A 377 21.69 -9.75 34.62
C CYS A 377 23.10 -10.22 35.00
N TYR A 378 24.02 -10.34 34.05
CA TYR A 378 25.40 -10.75 34.32
C TYR A 378 26.12 -9.78 35.26
N GLN A 379 25.99 -8.48 35.00
CA GLN A 379 26.68 -7.46 35.80
C GLN A 379 26.10 -7.37 37.23
N ALA A 380 24.77 -7.40 37.36
CA ALA A 380 24.13 -7.39 38.66
C ALA A 380 24.49 -8.65 39.49
N ALA A 381 24.57 -9.81 38.85
CA ALA A 381 25.00 -11.05 39.53
C ALA A 381 26.44 -10.94 40.09
N GLN A 382 27.36 -10.30 39.38
CA GLN A 382 28.72 -10.04 39.86
C GLN A 382 28.71 -9.13 41.10
N TRP A 383 27.85 -8.09 41.11
CA TRP A 383 27.75 -7.16 42.22
C TRP A 383 27.11 -7.75 43.49
N GLN A 384 26.38 -8.87 43.39
CA GLN A 384 25.80 -9.53 44.58
C GLN A 384 26.84 -9.87 45.65
N SER A 385 28.09 -10.13 45.25
CA SER A 385 29.18 -10.39 46.18
C SER A 385 29.71 -9.13 46.87
N ILE A 386 29.46 -7.94 46.33
CA ILE A 386 29.90 -6.64 46.84
C ILE A 386 28.77 -6.00 47.68
N SER A 387 27.61 -5.84 47.07
CA SER A 387 26.40 -5.31 47.69
C SER A 387 25.18 -5.89 46.98
N PRO A 388 24.25 -6.55 47.69
CA PRO A 388 23.00 -7.01 47.10
C PRO A 388 22.18 -5.80 46.62
N LEU A 389 21.91 -5.74 45.30
CA LEU A 389 21.13 -4.68 44.69
C LEU A 389 20.25 -5.22 43.57
N PHE A 390 19.19 -4.54 43.22
CA PHE A 390 18.42 -4.85 42.04
C PHE A 390 18.94 -4.07 40.84
N VAL A 391 18.74 -4.62 39.61
CA VAL A 391 19.01 -3.93 38.36
C VAL A 391 17.70 -3.73 37.60
N SER A 392 17.45 -2.53 37.14
CA SER A 392 16.31 -2.22 36.30
C SER A 392 16.73 -2.04 34.85
N VAL A 393 15.85 -2.47 33.94
CA VAL A 393 16.03 -2.37 32.47
C VAL A 393 14.77 -1.79 31.88
N ASN A 394 14.93 -0.81 31.00
CA ASN A 394 13.86 -0.17 30.25
C ASN A 394 13.39 -1.04 29.09
N PHE A 395 12.08 -1.21 28.94
CA PHE A 395 11.45 -1.99 27.89
C PHE A 395 10.55 -1.11 27.02
N SER A 396 10.76 -1.20 25.71
CA SER A 396 9.88 -0.57 24.73
C SER A 396 8.56 -1.34 24.60
N SER A 397 7.46 -0.61 24.39
CA SER A 397 6.14 -1.19 24.09
C SER A 397 6.16 -2.12 22.86
N VAL A 398 7.08 -1.90 21.92
CA VAL A 398 7.23 -2.74 20.71
C VAL A 398 7.70 -4.15 21.08
N GLN A 399 8.48 -4.32 22.15
CA GLN A 399 9.00 -5.63 22.57
C GLN A 399 7.91 -6.56 23.08
N PHE A 400 6.83 -6.01 23.64
CA PHE A 400 5.69 -6.77 24.15
C PHE A 400 4.80 -7.40 23.04
N ARG A 401 5.05 -7.11 21.77
CA ARG A 401 4.37 -7.79 20.65
C ARG A 401 4.76 -9.27 20.48
N TYR A 402 5.88 -9.69 21.09
CA TYR A 402 6.38 -11.07 21.05
C TYR A 402 6.63 -11.59 22.46
N CYS A 403 5.57 -11.58 23.26
CA CYS A 403 5.57 -11.90 24.69
C CYS A 403 6.31 -13.20 25.04
N ASP A 404 6.01 -14.30 24.37
CA ASP A 404 6.60 -15.61 24.65
C ASP A 404 8.12 -15.62 24.48
N ARG A 405 8.62 -14.98 23.43
CA ARG A 405 10.06 -14.89 23.16
C ARG A 405 10.78 -14.06 24.22
N LEU A 406 10.19 -12.93 24.58
CA LEU A 406 10.75 -12.03 25.59
C LEU A 406 10.81 -12.70 26.95
N LEU A 407 9.73 -13.35 27.40
CA LEU A 407 9.67 -14.08 28.66
C LEU A 407 10.69 -15.23 28.72
N ALA A 408 10.79 -16.00 27.63
CA ALA A 408 11.77 -17.10 27.53
C ALA A 408 13.20 -16.58 27.66
N PHE A 409 13.50 -15.44 27.01
CA PHE A 409 14.83 -14.84 27.03
C PHE A 409 15.19 -14.28 28.43
N ILE A 410 14.25 -13.61 29.11
CA ILE A 410 14.47 -13.14 30.49
C ILE A 410 14.74 -14.32 31.41
N ARG A 411 13.94 -15.38 31.34
CA ARG A 411 14.15 -16.61 32.15
C ARG A 411 15.52 -17.19 31.92
N GLN A 412 15.91 -17.37 30.67
CA GLN A 412 17.22 -17.91 30.30
C GLN A 412 18.36 -17.03 30.86
N SER A 413 18.26 -15.70 30.72
CA SER A 413 19.29 -14.77 31.21
C SER A 413 19.44 -14.79 32.73
N LEU A 414 18.34 -14.94 33.46
CA LEU A 414 18.37 -15.09 34.92
C LEU A 414 19.00 -16.44 35.34
N GLU A 415 18.66 -17.53 34.66
CA GLU A 415 19.24 -18.86 34.93
C GLU A 415 20.75 -18.88 34.61
N GLU A 416 21.17 -18.33 33.47
CA GLU A 416 22.57 -18.31 33.05
C GLU A 416 23.45 -17.40 33.93
N SER A 417 22.94 -16.24 34.35
CA SER A 417 23.68 -15.30 35.21
C SER A 417 23.67 -15.71 36.67
N GLY A 418 22.68 -16.49 37.10
CA GLY A 418 22.45 -16.80 38.52
C GLY A 418 21.89 -15.65 39.36
N LEU A 419 21.40 -14.58 38.69
CA LEU A 419 20.76 -13.45 39.37
C LEU A 419 19.38 -13.90 39.93
N PRO A 420 19.08 -13.67 41.22
CA PRO A 420 17.72 -13.89 41.73
C PRO A 420 16.70 -13.04 40.97
N ALA A 421 15.59 -13.64 40.56
CA ALA A 421 14.59 -12.95 39.73
C ALA A 421 14.04 -11.68 40.40
N GLU A 422 13.90 -11.67 41.75
CA GLU A 422 13.47 -10.50 42.53
C GLU A 422 14.43 -9.31 42.48
N GLN A 423 15.63 -9.51 41.99
CA GLN A 423 16.62 -8.44 41.75
C GLN A 423 16.68 -7.96 40.32
N PHE A 424 15.84 -8.49 39.44
CA PHE A 424 15.63 -7.98 38.10
C PHE A 424 14.31 -7.22 38.02
N ASP A 425 14.38 -5.97 37.61
CA ASP A 425 13.25 -5.05 37.50
C ASP A 425 12.99 -4.67 36.03
N VAL A 426 11.75 -4.81 35.60
CA VAL A 426 11.29 -4.49 34.26
C VAL A 426 10.62 -3.11 34.31
N GLU A 427 11.24 -2.11 33.68
CA GLU A 427 10.68 -0.77 33.59
C GLU A 427 9.88 -0.61 32.31
N VAL A 428 8.65 -0.12 32.42
CA VAL A 428 7.74 0.14 31.32
C VAL A 428 7.14 1.53 31.44
N THR A 429 7.02 2.25 30.35
CA THR A 429 6.42 3.59 30.34
C THR A 429 4.92 3.54 30.58
N GLU A 430 4.36 4.62 31.13
CA GLU A 430 2.91 4.77 31.37
C GLU A 430 2.09 4.51 30.08
N SER A 431 2.60 4.91 28.91
CA SER A 431 1.92 4.77 27.63
C SER A 431 1.64 3.32 27.21
N LEU A 432 2.41 2.34 27.71
CA LEU A 432 2.15 0.92 27.45
C LEU A 432 0.78 0.48 27.98
N LEU A 433 0.31 1.09 29.07
CA LEU A 433 -0.92 0.71 29.77
C LEU A 433 -2.20 1.07 29.01
N PHE A 434 -2.12 1.95 28.01
CA PHE A 434 -3.28 2.33 27.19
C PHE A 434 -3.65 1.30 26.12
N ASN A 435 -2.74 0.38 25.81
CA ASN A 435 -3.05 -0.71 24.90
C ASN A 435 -3.85 -1.79 25.66
N HIS A 436 -5.15 -1.87 25.37
CA HIS A 436 -6.09 -2.83 25.97
C HIS A 436 -5.89 -4.25 25.43
N ASP A 437 -4.71 -4.80 25.57
CA ASP A 437 -4.41 -6.12 25.06
C ASP A 437 -4.37 -7.11 26.25
N ASP A 438 -5.25 -8.12 26.23
CA ASP A 438 -5.25 -9.17 27.25
C ASP A 438 -3.90 -9.93 27.25
N GLU A 439 -3.21 -10.00 26.09
CA GLU A 439 -1.86 -10.58 25.99
C GLU A 439 -0.83 -9.82 26.83
N LEU A 440 -0.94 -8.49 26.92
CA LEU A 440 -0.07 -7.67 27.75
C LEU A 440 -0.28 -7.97 29.25
N VAL A 441 -1.53 -8.10 29.67
CA VAL A 441 -1.87 -8.46 31.06
C VAL A 441 -1.24 -9.80 31.44
N ASP A 442 -1.47 -10.81 30.60
CA ASP A 442 -0.91 -12.15 30.79
C ASP A 442 0.63 -12.14 30.81
N MET A 443 1.26 -11.31 29.98
CA MET A 443 2.71 -11.17 29.98
C MET A 443 3.26 -10.58 31.27
N LEU A 444 2.65 -9.50 31.79
CA LEU A 444 3.06 -8.87 33.05
C LEU A 444 2.84 -9.83 34.23
N ASP A 445 1.75 -10.58 34.23
CA ASP A 445 1.50 -11.62 35.25
C ASP A 445 2.54 -12.76 35.17
N ASN A 446 2.93 -13.18 33.97
CA ASN A 446 3.97 -14.18 33.75
C ASN A 446 5.35 -13.70 34.21
N LEU A 447 5.71 -12.43 33.96
CA LEU A 447 6.94 -11.83 34.50
C LEU A 447 6.95 -11.85 36.02
N ARG A 448 5.83 -11.48 36.66
CA ARG A 448 5.70 -11.54 38.12
C ARG A 448 5.76 -12.97 38.64
N ALA A 449 5.13 -13.92 37.95
CA ALA A 449 5.21 -15.34 38.31
C ALA A 449 6.64 -15.90 38.26
N LEU A 450 7.48 -15.34 37.36
CA LEU A 450 8.91 -15.64 37.30
C LEU A 450 9.67 -15.10 38.53
N GLY A 451 9.09 -14.13 39.26
CA GLY A 451 9.66 -13.48 40.42
C GLY A 451 10.25 -12.10 40.17
N THR A 452 10.26 -11.62 38.92
CA THR A 452 10.78 -10.30 38.59
C THR A 452 9.90 -9.18 39.13
N LYS A 453 10.47 -7.99 39.26
CA LYS A 453 9.77 -6.79 39.70
C LYS A 453 9.33 -5.97 38.49
N LEU A 454 8.24 -5.22 38.65
CA LEU A 454 7.66 -4.39 37.62
C LEU A 454 7.63 -2.93 38.08
N THR A 455 8.17 -2.04 37.29
CA THR A 455 8.21 -0.60 37.59
C THR A 455 7.54 0.18 36.45
N ILE A 456 6.70 1.15 36.81
CA ILE A 456 6.18 2.12 35.86
C ILE A 456 7.14 3.29 35.77
N ASP A 457 7.54 3.64 34.56
CA ASP A 457 8.42 4.76 34.28
C ASP A 457 7.66 5.94 33.66
N ASP A 458 8.26 7.15 33.71
CA ASP A 458 7.75 8.43 33.20
C ASP A 458 6.33 8.78 33.69
N PHE A 459 5.98 8.41 34.92
CA PHE A 459 4.64 8.58 35.42
C PHE A 459 4.26 10.05 35.65
N GLY A 460 3.08 10.42 35.12
CA GLY A 460 2.50 11.76 35.20
C GLY A 460 2.66 12.60 33.94
N THR A 461 3.38 12.10 32.93
CA THR A 461 3.55 12.79 31.64
C THR A 461 2.41 12.49 30.66
N GLY A 462 1.59 11.44 30.94
CA GLY A 462 0.48 10.97 30.13
C GLY A 462 -0.91 11.24 30.72
N TYR A 463 -1.93 10.65 30.11
CA TYR A 463 -3.31 10.68 30.64
C TYR A 463 -3.42 9.71 31.83
N SER A 464 -3.89 10.20 32.98
CA SER A 464 -4.00 9.47 34.26
C SER A 464 -4.57 8.06 34.12
N ALA A 465 -3.70 7.07 34.17
CA ALA A 465 -4.02 5.65 34.11
C ALA A 465 -4.39 5.04 35.48
N LEU A 466 -5.02 5.80 36.38
CA LEU A 466 -5.29 5.37 37.76
C LEU A 466 -6.05 4.03 37.84
N SER A 467 -6.99 3.79 36.91
CA SER A 467 -7.74 2.53 36.85
C SER A 467 -6.85 1.34 36.47
N TYR A 468 -5.80 1.59 35.70
CA TYR A 468 -4.86 0.56 35.24
C TYR A 468 -3.84 0.21 36.34
N LEU A 469 -3.37 1.19 37.11
CA LEU A 469 -2.50 0.94 38.27
C LEU A 469 -3.11 -0.04 39.29
N GLN A 470 -4.44 -0.08 39.39
CA GLN A 470 -5.12 -1.06 40.23
C GLN A 470 -5.24 -2.46 39.61
N LYS A 471 -5.23 -2.50 38.27
CA LYS A 471 -5.41 -3.75 37.51
C LYS A 471 -4.10 -4.51 37.36
N PHE A 472 -2.99 -3.77 37.17
CA PHE A 472 -1.68 -4.37 36.89
C PHE A 472 -0.83 -4.53 38.16
N PRO A 473 -0.05 -5.60 38.28
CA PRO A 473 0.68 -5.94 39.48
C PRO A 473 2.05 -5.25 39.56
N PHE A 474 2.10 -3.92 39.58
CA PHE A 474 3.36 -3.19 39.73
C PHE A 474 3.89 -3.21 41.15
N ASP A 475 5.22 -3.15 41.29
CA ASP A 475 5.94 -3.06 42.57
C ASP A 475 6.45 -1.64 42.87
N ARG A 476 6.80 -0.88 41.79
CA ARG A 476 7.40 0.45 41.89
C ARG A 476 6.79 1.43 40.89
N LEU A 477 6.94 2.71 41.20
CA LEU A 477 6.58 3.83 40.34
C LEU A 477 7.72 4.85 40.35
N LYS A 478 8.17 5.28 39.15
CA LYS A 478 9.17 6.33 38.98
C LYS A 478 8.45 7.65 38.67
N ILE A 479 8.82 8.70 39.40
CA ILE A 479 8.36 10.08 39.13
C ILE A 479 9.30 10.68 38.14
N ASP A 480 8.77 11.12 36.98
CA ASP A 480 9.56 11.69 35.92
C ASP A 480 10.34 12.94 36.35
N ARG A 481 11.56 13.06 35.85
CA ARG A 481 12.49 14.14 36.15
C ARG A 481 11.93 15.55 35.89
N SER A 482 11.03 15.72 34.92
CA SER A 482 10.47 17.03 34.56
C SER A 482 9.71 17.68 35.72
N PHE A 483 9.05 16.89 36.56
CA PHE A 483 8.37 17.39 37.75
C PHE A 483 9.34 17.76 38.87
N MET A 484 10.41 16.99 39.02
CA MET A 484 11.42 17.26 40.06
C MET A 484 12.27 18.49 39.75
N GLN A 485 12.58 18.75 38.47
CA GLN A 485 13.37 19.92 38.07
C GLN A 485 12.74 21.26 38.49
N ASN A 486 11.41 21.34 38.41
CA ASN A 486 10.69 22.59 38.70
C ASN A 486 9.94 22.58 40.04
N VAL A 487 10.13 21.58 40.87
CA VAL A 487 9.35 21.37 42.10
C VAL A 487 9.38 22.51 43.11
N PHE A 488 10.42 23.36 43.06
CA PHE A 488 10.55 24.54 43.93
C PHE A 488 10.19 25.86 43.24
N GLU A 489 10.05 25.86 41.92
CA GLU A 489 9.76 27.02 41.10
C GLU A 489 8.31 27.04 40.60
N ASN A 490 7.68 25.86 40.50
CA ASN A 490 6.32 25.68 40.01
C ASN A 490 5.46 24.98 41.06
N ASP A 491 4.49 25.69 41.64
CA ASP A 491 3.57 25.14 42.65
C ASP A 491 2.75 23.99 42.11
N SER A 492 2.39 24.02 40.81
CA SER A 492 1.63 22.92 40.16
C SER A 492 2.44 21.62 40.10
N ASP A 493 3.73 21.68 39.78
CA ASP A 493 4.61 20.50 39.73
C ASP A 493 4.82 19.95 41.12
N ARG A 494 4.97 20.83 42.12
CA ARG A 494 5.06 20.43 43.53
C ARG A 494 3.80 19.73 44.03
N GLU A 495 2.61 20.25 43.70
CA GLU A 495 1.36 19.62 44.10
C GLU A 495 1.19 18.28 43.37
N LEU A 496 1.59 18.17 42.11
CA LEU A 496 1.54 16.92 41.37
C LEU A 496 2.45 15.84 41.96
N VAL A 497 3.69 16.17 42.34
CA VAL A 497 4.60 15.25 43.03
C VAL A 497 3.98 14.76 44.35
N ASN A 498 3.37 15.66 45.15
CA ASN A 498 2.67 15.30 46.37
C ASN A 498 1.52 14.30 46.10
N VAL A 499 0.73 14.56 45.08
CA VAL A 499 -0.41 13.68 44.69
C VAL A 499 0.10 12.33 44.23
N ILE A 500 1.12 12.27 43.39
CA ILE A 500 1.71 11.03 42.89
C ILE A 500 2.24 10.20 44.04
N ILE A 501 2.97 10.80 44.99
CA ILE A 501 3.50 10.10 46.17
C ILE A 501 2.36 9.58 47.06
N ALA A 502 1.34 10.38 47.32
CA ALA A 502 0.19 9.94 48.13
C ALA A 502 -0.57 8.79 47.47
N MET A 503 -0.76 8.85 46.16
CA MET A 503 -1.40 7.81 45.35
C MET A 503 -0.59 6.50 45.36
N ALA A 504 0.71 6.56 45.07
CA ALA A 504 1.57 5.38 45.08
C ALA A 504 1.55 4.67 46.44
N LYS A 505 1.59 5.42 47.56
CA LYS A 505 1.45 4.88 48.90
C LYS A 505 0.10 4.20 49.15
N ALA A 506 -1.00 4.81 48.68
CA ALA A 506 -2.32 4.22 48.77
C ALA A 506 -2.41 2.88 48.01
N LEU A 507 -1.68 2.76 46.88
CA LEU A 507 -1.55 1.55 46.08
C LEU A 507 -0.47 0.58 46.59
N ARG A 508 0.27 0.95 47.61
CA ARG A 508 1.39 0.17 48.21
C ARG A 508 2.56 -0.02 47.22
N LEU A 509 2.74 0.91 46.30
CA LEU A 509 3.87 0.95 45.40
C LEU A 509 5.05 1.65 46.07
N LYS A 510 6.26 1.18 45.84
CA LYS A 510 7.48 1.89 46.20
C LYS A 510 7.75 2.98 45.20
N ILE A 511 8.34 4.10 45.63
CA ILE A 511 8.51 5.28 44.79
C ILE A 511 9.99 5.51 44.56
N VAL A 512 10.34 5.76 43.31
CA VAL A 512 11.66 6.26 42.86
C VAL A 512 11.46 7.64 42.31
N ALA A 513 12.06 8.67 42.91
CA ALA A 513 12.05 10.02 42.35
C ALA A 513 13.28 10.22 41.47
N GLU A 514 13.04 10.62 40.22
CA GLU A 514 14.10 10.91 39.25
C GLU A 514 14.50 12.38 39.24
N GLY A 515 15.65 12.69 38.64
CA GLY A 515 16.09 14.06 38.44
C GLY A 515 16.50 14.78 39.74
N ILE A 516 16.97 14.04 40.74
CA ILE A 516 17.53 14.63 41.95
C ILE A 516 18.87 15.27 41.61
N GLU A 517 18.95 16.62 41.64
CA GLU A 517 20.13 17.37 41.29
C GLU A 517 20.77 18.07 42.47
N GLU A 518 20.01 18.33 43.56
CA GLU A 518 20.40 19.10 44.69
C GLU A 518 19.94 18.47 46.01
N GLN A 519 20.62 18.80 47.12
CA GLN A 519 20.28 18.32 48.45
C GLN A 519 18.84 18.68 48.85
N ARG A 520 18.35 19.87 48.47
CA ARG A 520 16.96 20.30 48.76
C ARG A 520 15.91 19.35 48.21
N HIS A 521 16.19 18.67 47.06
CA HIS A 521 15.29 17.62 46.54
C HIS A 521 15.25 16.41 47.48
N VAL A 522 16.41 15.99 48.00
CA VAL A 522 16.51 14.87 48.96
C VAL A 522 15.72 15.16 50.24
N ASP A 523 15.90 16.40 50.80
CA ASP A 523 15.23 16.84 52.00
C ASP A 523 13.70 16.84 51.83
N TYR A 524 13.21 17.40 50.72
CA TYR A 524 11.78 17.43 50.37
C TYR A 524 11.18 16.04 50.19
N LEU A 525 11.87 15.14 49.47
CA LEU A 525 11.41 13.76 49.29
C LEU A 525 11.41 12.96 50.59
N ASN A 526 12.39 13.21 51.47
CA ASN A 526 12.42 12.60 52.82
C ASN A 526 11.25 13.06 53.69
N GLU A 527 10.86 14.34 53.64
CA GLU A 527 9.66 14.85 54.34
C GLU A 527 8.39 14.13 53.84
N LEU A 528 8.32 13.87 52.54
CA LEU A 528 7.22 13.13 51.97
C LEU A 528 7.32 11.61 52.18
N ASN A 529 8.38 11.11 52.82
CA ASN A 529 8.67 9.68 52.96
C ASN A 529 8.68 8.93 51.62
N CYS A 530 9.33 9.47 50.62
CA CYS A 530 9.70 8.76 49.40
C CYS A 530 10.81 7.75 49.72
N GLU A 531 10.75 6.55 49.14
CA GLU A 531 11.70 5.49 49.52
C GLU A 531 13.03 5.63 48.76
N PHE A 532 12.98 5.86 47.45
CA PHE A 532 14.15 5.82 46.60
C PHE A 532 14.30 7.10 45.77
N GLY A 533 15.53 7.38 45.37
CA GLY A 533 15.82 8.52 44.54
C GLY A 533 16.99 8.26 43.61
N GLN A 534 16.98 8.92 42.45
CA GLN A 534 17.98 8.82 41.41
C GLN A 534 18.22 10.21 40.78
N GLY A 535 19.47 10.52 40.48
CA GLY A 535 19.76 11.80 39.84
C GLY A 535 21.25 12.17 39.87
N PHE A 536 21.58 13.29 39.24
CA PHE A 536 22.97 13.76 39.10
C PHE A 536 23.57 14.25 40.41
N HIS A 537 22.77 14.51 41.39
CA HIS A 537 23.23 14.75 42.77
C HIS A 537 24.10 13.62 43.28
N TYR A 538 23.72 12.38 42.98
CA TYR A 538 24.44 11.18 43.39
C TYR A 538 25.49 10.78 42.34
N SER A 539 25.05 10.46 41.14
CA SER A 539 25.95 10.15 40.03
C SER A 539 25.23 10.27 38.68
N ARG A 540 25.96 10.64 37.64
CA ARG A 540 25.54 10.37 36.26
C ARG A 540 25.62 8.87 35.99
N PRO A 541 24.97 8.35 34.94
CA PRO A 541 25.20 6.99 34.48
C PRO A 541 26.69 6.78 34.19
N VAL A 542 27.28 5.72 34.72
CA VAL A 542 28.70 5.40 34.61
C VAL A 542 28.91 3.97 34.14
N PRO A 543 30.06 3.63 33.50
CA PRO A 543 30.40 2.25 33.17
C PRO A 543 30.46 1.35 34.39
N ALA A 544 30.28 0.02 34.21
CA ALA A 544 30.23 -0.96 35.30
C ALA A 544 31.40 -0.88 36.28
N LYS A 545 32.62 -0.67 35.81
CA LYS A 545 33.83 -0.52 36.65
C LYS A 545 33.79 0.70 37.55
N GLU A 546 33.26 1.81 37.07
CA GLU A 546 33.11 3.03 37.86
C GLU A 546 31.97 2.87 38.86
N PHE A 547 30.88 2.17 38.48
CA PHE A 547 29.77 1.85 39.35
C PHE A 547 30.24 0.97 40.54
N GLU A 548 31.13 0.02 40.35
CA GLU A 548 31.75 -0.78 41.41
C GLU A 548 32.50 0.09 42.43
N GLN A 549 33.13 1.17 41.99
CA GLN A 549 33.78 2.12 42.90
C GLN A 549 32.76 2.87 43.74
N LEU A 550 31.58 3.21 43.17
CA LEU A 550 30.48 3.81 43.94
C LEU A 550 29.93 2.86 45.00
N LEU A 551 29.81 1.54 44.72
CA LEU A 551 29.34 0.54 45.65
C LEU A 551 30.27 0.42 46.88
N ASN A 552 31.54 0.70 46.73
CA ASN A 552 32.55 0.65 47.80
C ASN A 552 32.69 1.96 48.60
N GLN A 553 31.93 3.01 48.22
CA GLN A 553 31.96 4.30 48.94
C GLN A 553 31.05 4.29 50.17
N PRO A 554 31.33 5.14 51.18
CA PRO A 554 30.40 5.35 52.26
C PRO A 554 29.08 5.95 51.77
N THR A 555 28.01 5.74 52.53
CA THR A 555 26.68 6.20 52.24
C THR A 555 26.62 7.70 51.86
N TRP A 556 25.78 8.04 50.91
CA TRP A 556 25.42 9.39 50.55
C TRP A 556 24.60 10.00 51.71
N SER A 557 25.14 11.01 52.37
CA SER A 557 24.51 11.70 53.54
C SER A 557 23.99 13.06 53.13
#